data_8215ce0f9644cedfe1985f2f72acb79d
#
_entry.id   8215ce0f9644cedfe1985f2f72acb79d
#
_cell.length_a   1.000
_cell.length_b   1.000
_cell.length_c   1.000
_cell.angle_alpha   90.00
_cell.angle_beta   90.00
_cell.angle_gamma   90.00
#
_symmetry.space_group_name_H-M   'P 1'
#
loop_
_entity.id
_entity.type
_entity.pdbx_description
1 polymer ?
#
loop_
_entity_poly.entity_id
_entity_poly.type
_entity_poly.pdbx_seq_one_letter_code
_entity_poly.pdbx_strand_id
1 'polypeptide(L)'
;DVAFTHVVAPVDRPAFPLIAKPSGGSGSRGVRLLPDEAALNAYLPEGSAGWILESYCPGPSFSLEICGTPGRYRTFQTTELLMDAVFDCRAVLAPACAPSAVVARMETELVRLAEALELHGLMDLEVILGEDGIRVLEIDARFPSQTPTAVWLSSGVNLAEHLVSCFLPLTPQPGFRVPRHARYEHIAFHDGAFHFPGEHVMSGHGPLVPLRDWHGADEALVGGDPDGGDWVATLLFTGTTAEDVEARRGRCLRELGVSGTSASGG
;
A
#
# COMPACT_ATOMS: atom_id res chain seq x y z
N ASP A 1 12.09 -16.68 -14.24
CA ASP A 1 10.67 -16.42 -14.43
C ASP A 1 10.13 -15.73 -13.19
N VAL A 2 9.40 -14.63 -13.36
CA VAL A 2 8.70 -13.91 -12.29
C VAL A 2 7.34 -14.58 -12.09
N ALA A 3 6.98 -14.91 -10.85
CA ALA A 3 5.68 -15.47 -10.56
C ALA A 3 4.65 -14.34 -10.45
N PHE A 4 3.59 -14.39 -11.26
CA PHE A 4 2.45 -13.49 -11.22
C PHE A 4 1.23 -14.18 -10.61
N THR A 5 0.23 -13.40 -10.20
CA THR A 5 -1.12 -13.92 -9.99
C THR A 5 -1.61 -14.51 -11.31
N HIS A 6 -2.13 -15.74 -11.27
CA HIS A 6 -2.50 -16.44 -12.50
C HIS A 6 -3.84 -15.90 -13.03
N VAL A 7 -3.82 -15.34 -14.24
CA VAL A 7 -5.06 -14.93 -14.94
C VAL A 7 -5.78 -16.18 -15.42
N VAL A 8 -7.05 -16.31 -15.06
CA VAL A 8 -7.89 -17.43 -15.47
C VAL A 8 -8.47 -17.17 -16.85
N ALA A 9 -8.15 -18.05 -17.81
CA ALA A 9 -8.74 -17.96 -19.12
C ALA A 9 -10.24 -18.36 -19.08
N PRO A 10 -11.10 -17.79 -19.95
CA PRO A 10 -12.54 -18.08 -19.95
C PRO A 10 -12.90 -19.56 -20.19
N VAL A 11 -11.96 -20.34 -20.71
CA VAL A 11 -12.16 -21.76 -21.03
C VAL A 11 -11.70 -22.69 -19.89
N ASP A 12 -11.02 -22.17 -18.88
CA ASP A 12 -10.55 -22.95 -17.75
C ASP A 12 -11.67 -23.11 -16.72
N ARG A 13 -11.70 -24.26 -16.03
CA ARG A 13 -12.50 -24.36 -14.79
C ARG A 13 -11.69 -23.70 -13.68
N PRO A 14 -12.12 -22.53 -13.19
CA PRO A 14 -11.34 -21.82 -12.20
C PRO A 14 -11.33 -22.58 -10.87
N ALA A 15 -10.16 -22.59 -10.23
CA ALA A 15 -10.07 -23.00 -8.83
C ALA A 15 -10.43 -21.78 -7.95
N PHE A 16 -11.46 -21.90 -7.15
CA PHE A 16 -11.86 -20.87 -6.21
C PHE A 16 -11.03 -20.89 -4.91
N PRO A 17 -10.89 -19.76 -4.21
CA PRO A 17 -11.48 -18.45 -4.51
C PRO A 17 -10.75 -17.68 -5.62
N LEU A 18 -11.46 -16.73 -6.27
CA LEU A 18 -10.93 -15.86 -7.31
C LEU A 18 -11.00 -14.40 -6.88
N ILE A 19 -10.16 -13.59 -7.51
CA ILE A 19 -10.29 -12.13 -7.53
C ILE A 19 -10.83 -11.72 -8.91
N ALA A 20 -11.90 -10.93 -8.91
CA ALA A 20 -12.37 -10.22 -10.09
C ALA A 20 -11.99 -8.75 -9.97
N LYS A 21 -11.42 -8.17 -11.03
CA LYS A 21 -11.06 -6.75 -11.08
C LYS A 21 -11.28 -6.18 -12.48
N PRO A 22 -11.59 -4.86 -12.62
CA PRO A 22 -11.58 -4.20 -13.91
C PRO A 22 -10.17 -4.25 -14.53
N SER A 23 -10.07 -4.45 -15.84
CA SER A 23 -8.78 -4.45 -16.56
C SER A 23 -8.13 -3.07 -16.66
N GLY A 24 -8.89 -2.01 -16.41
CA GLY A 24 -8.44 -0.63 -16.35
C GLY A 24 -9.01 0.02 -15.10
N GLY A 25 -8.15 0.59 -14.27
CA GLY A 25 -8.55 1.20 -13.01
C GLY A 25 -7.34 1.28 -12.06
N SER A 26 -7.53 1.91 -10.93
CA SER A 26 -6.52 2.02 -9.86
C SER A 26 -7.20 2.02 -8.50
N GLY A 27 -6.42 1.72 -7.45
CA GLY A 27 -6.83 1.82 -6.06
C GLY A 27 -7.99 0.87 -5.75
N SER A 28 -7.89 -0.37 -6.13
CA SER A 28 -8.81 -1.48 -5.80
C SER A 28 -10.29 -1.26 -6.14
N ARG A 29 -10.62 -0.23 -6.94
CA ARG A 29 -12.01 0.06 -7.32
C ARG A 29 -12.61 -1.08 -8.14
N GLY A 30 -13.67 -1.67 -7.59
CA GLY A 30 -14.37 -2.78 -8.22
C GLY A 30 -13.72 -4.15 -8.01
N VAL A 31 -12.61 -4.24 -7.29
CA VAL A 31 -12.00 -5.52 -6.91
C VAL A 31 -12.94 -6.28 -5.97
N ARG A 32 -13.10 -7.58 -6.24
CA ARG A 32 -13.95 -8.45 -5.41
C ARG A 32 -13.37 -9.85 -5.27
N LEU A 33 -13.46 -10.38 -4.07
CA LEU A 33 -13.24 -11.80 -3.80
C LEU A 33 -14.51 -12.58 -4.17
N LEU A 34 -14.34 -13.59 -5.01
CA LEU A 34 -15.38 -14.51 -5.45
C LEU A 34 -15.08 -15.89 -4.85
N PRO A 35 -15.78 -16.28 -3.77
CA PRO A 35 -15.47 -17.50 -3.05
C PRO A 35 -15.87 -18.78 -3.82
N ASP A 36 -16.83 -18.68 -4.73
CA ASP A 36 -17.40 -19.80 -5.45
C ASP A 36 -18.02 -19.41 -6.81
N GLU A 37 -18.53 -20.40 -7.53
CA GLU A 37 -19.16 -20.22 -8.84
C GLU A 37 -20.46 -19.41 -8.76
N ALA A 38 -21.20 -19.49 -7.65
CA ALA A 38 -22.42 -18.72 -7.48
C ALA A 38 -22.12 -17.22 -7.38
N ALA A 39 -21.07 -16.86 -6.62
CA ALA A 39 -20.58 -15.48 -6.54
C ALA A 39 -20.06 -14.98 -7.89
N LEU A 40 -19.34 -15.82 -8.65
CA LEU A 40 -18.88 -15.47 -10.00
C LEU A 40 -20.06 -15.17 -10.93
N ASN A 41 -21.06 -16.03 -10.97
CA ASN A 41 -22.23 -15.87 -11.83
C ASN A 41 -23.10 -14.67 -11.45
N ALA A 42 -23.13 -14.33 -10.15
CA ALA A 42 -23.87 -13.15 -9.67
C ALA A 42 -23.14 -11.83 -9.95
N TYR A 43 -21.81 -11.88 -10.06
CA TYR A 43 -20.98 -10.68 -10.15
C TYR A 43 -20.65 -10.27 -11.58
N LEU A 44 -20.39 -11.22 -12.48
CA LEU A 44 -20.05 -10.92 -13.86
C LEU A 44 -21.34 -10.51 -14.62
N PRO A 45 -21.51 -9.22 -14.95
CA PRO A 45 -22.65 -8.81 -15.78
C PRO A 45 -22.50 -9.44 -17.17
N GLU A 46 -23.63 -9.62 -17.86
CA GLU A 46 -23.64 -9.99 -19.28
C GLU A 46 -22.76 -9.02 -20.07
N GLY A 47 -21.66 -9.51 -20.61
CA GLY A 47 -20.67 -8.70 -21.34
C GLY A 47 -19.42 -8.35 -20.50
N SER A 48 -18.72 -9.34 -19.99
CA SER A 48 -17.50 -9.23 -19.18
C SER A 48 -16.26 -8.67 -19.90
N ALA A 49 -16.40 -7.97 -21.03
CA ALA A 49 -15.32 -7.25 -21.68
C ALA A 49 -14.76 -6.20 -20.71
N GLY A 50 -13.45 -6.27 -20.42
CA GLY A 50 -12.78 -5.32 -19.54
C GLY A 50 -12.64 -5.77 -18.07
N TRP A 51 -12.85 -7.06 -17.77
CA TRP A 51 -12.60 -7.66 -16.46
C TRP A 51 -11.48 -8.71 -16.54
N ILE A 52 -10.74 -8.83 -15.44
CA ILE A 52 -9.71 -9.84 -15.23
C ILE A 52 -10.14 -10.71 -14.06
N LEU A 53 -10.01 -12.03 -14.22
CA LEU A 53 -10.18 -13.02 -13.15
C LEU A 53 -8.79 -13.58 -12.82
N GLU A 54 -8.43 -13.53 -11.55
CA GLU A 54 -7.15 -14.05 -11.06
C GLU A 54 -7.38 -15.02 -9.92
N SER A 55 -6.49 -16.00 -9.76
CA SER A 55 -6.48 -16.83 -8.56
C SER A 55 -6.20 -15.97 -7.33
N TYR A 56 -7.04 -16.10 -6.30
CA TYR A 56 -6.77 -15.44 -5.02
C TYR A 56 -5.49 -16.01 -4.39
N CYS A 57 -4.60 -15.13 -4.00
CA CYS A 57 -3.40 -15.46 -3.26
C CYS A 57 -3.50 -14.88 -1.85
N PRO A 58 -3.72 -15.70 -0.81
CA PRO A 58 -3.70 -15.22 0.57
C PRO A 58 -2.26 -14.95 1.02
N GLY A 59 -2.07 -13.90 1.81
CA GLY A 59 -0.79 -13.58 2.40
C GLY A 59 -0.57 -12.08 2.61
N PRO A 60 0.50 -11.69 3.31
CA PRO A 60 0.86 -10.29 3.47
C PRO A 60 1.31 -9.67 2.15
N SER A 61 0.99 -8.39 1.98
CA SER A 61 1.34 -7.61 0.80
C SER A 61 2.51 -6.67 1.11
N PHE A 62 3.40 -6.53 0.14
CA PHE A 62 4.58 -5.68 0.24
C PHE A 62 4.75 -4.83 -1.01
N SER A 63 5.31 -3.63 -0.85
CA SER A 63 5.74 -2.78 -1.96
C SER A 63 7.23 -2.45 -1.86
N LEU A 64 7.84 -2.27 -3.02
CA LEU A 64 9.23 -1.85 -3.15
C LEU A 64 9.36 -0.93 -4.37
N GLU A 65 9.92 0.25 -4.15
CA GLU A 65 10.18 1.21 -5.20
C GLU A 65 11.61 1.08 -5.74
N ILE A 66 11.75 1.38 -7.04
CA ILE A 66 13.01 1.53 -7.75
C ILE A 66 13.03 2.85 -8.52
N CYS A 67 14.16 3.51 -8.55
CA CYS A 67 14.34 4.73 -9.32
C CYS A 67 15.69 4.72 -10.02
N GLY A 68 15.74 5.26 -11.22
CA GLY A 68 16.98 5.36 -11.97
C GLY A 68 16.79 5.44 -13.49
N THR A 69 17.87 5.06 -14.15
CA THR A 69 17.95 4.93 -15.61
C THR A 69 18.71 3.65 -15.95
N PRO A 70 18.63 3.12 -17.17
CA PRO A 70 19.28 1.87 -17.56
C PRO A 70 20.73 1.76 -17.09
N GLY A 71 21.03 0.66 -16.39
CA GLY A 71 22.34 0.40 -15.78
C GLY A 71 22.64 1.19 -14.50
N ARG A 72 21.72 2.01 -13.98
CA ARG A 72 21.91 2.85 -12.78
C ARG A 72 20.63 2.92 -11.96
N TYR A 73 20.15 1.77 -11.53
CA TYR A 73 18.97 1.68 -10.68
C TYR A 73 19.32 1.60 -9.21
N ARG A 74 18.43 2.12 -8.38
CA ARG A 74 18.45 2.04 -6.93
C ARG A 74 17.10 1.61 -6.41
N THR A 75 17.05 0.54 -5.63
CA THR A 75 15.91 0.14 -4.82
C THR A 75 15.89 0.88 -3.49
N PHE A 76 14.71 0.99 -2.89
CA PHE A 76 14.51 1.68 -1.63
C PHE A 76 14.08 0.71 -0.53
N GLN A 77 13.46 1.22 0.51
CA GLN A 77 13.03 0.40 1.62
C GLN A 77 11.73 -0.33 1.29
N THR A 78 11.70 -1.66 1.48
CA THR A 78 10.47 -2.42 1.37
C THR A 78 9.47 -2.00 2.45
N THR A 79 8.22 -1.80 2.06
CA THR A 79 7.09 -1.47 2.92
C THR A 79 6.10 -2.63 2.96
N GLU A 80 5.38 -2.76 4.06
CA GLU A 80 4.26 -3.70 4.21
C GLU A 80 2.95 -2.95 4.06
N LEU A 81 2.06 -3.50 3.23
CA LEU A 81 0.76 -2.92 2.92
C LEU A 81 -0.33 -3.68 3.67
N LEU A 82 -1.08 -2.96 4.50
CA LEU A 82 -2.23 -3.53 5.20
C LEU A 82 -3.50 -3.15 4.44
N MET A 83 -4.19 -4.14 3.90
CA MET A 83 -5.41 -3.93 3.14
C MET A 83 -6.64 -3.89 4.04
N ASP A 84 -7.70 -3.23 3.59
CA ASP A 84 -9.02 -3.33 4.17
C ASP A 84 -9.82 -4.51 3.57
N ALA A 85 -11.10 -4.63 3.94
CA ALA A 85 -11.97 -5.72 3.50
C ALA A 85 -12.30 -5.70 1.99
N VAL A 86 -12.00 -4.59 1.30
CA VAL A 86 -12.23 -4.41 -0.15
C VAL A 86 -10.91 -4.30 -0.92
N PHE A 87 -9.80 -4.71 -0.30
CA PHE A 87 -8.45 -4.70 -0.86
C PHE A 87 -7.89 -3.31 -1.14
N ASP A 88 -8.42 -2.25 -0.50
CA ASP A 88 -7.82 -0.92 -0.54
C ASP A 88 -6.78 -0.77 0.57
N CYS A 89 -5.65 -0.11 0.28
CA CYS A 89 -4.55 0.01 1.24
C CYS A 89 -4.91 0.99 2.36
N ARG A 90 -5.16 0.46 3.56
CA ARG A 90 -5.52 1.24 4.76
C ARG A 90 -4.33 1.71 5.59
N ALA A 91 -3.19 1.02 5.48
CA ALA A 91 -1.98 1.41 6.19
C ALA A 91 -0.72 0.87 5.51
N VAL A 92 0.36 1.63 5.67
CA VAL A 92 1.71 1.27 5.22
C VAL A 92 2.66 1.27 6.42
N LEU A 93 3.42 0.19 6.58
CA LEU A 93 4.45 0.03 7.59
C LEU A 93 5.84 0.08 6.95
N ALA A 94 6.76 0.82 7.53
CA ALA A 94 8.14 0.93 7.07
C ALA A 94 9.14 0.87 8.23
N PRO A 95 10.21 0.05 8.17
CA PRO A 95 10.42 -1.00 7.17
C PRO A 95 9.42 -2.14 7.31
N ALA A 96 9.20 -2.89 6.24
CA ALA A 96 8.39 -4.10 6.28
C ALA A 96 8.96 -5.14 7.24
N CYS A 97 8.08 -5.86 7.93
CA CYS A 97 8.46 -7.07 8.67
C CYS A 97 8.46 -8.28 7.72
N ALA A 98 9.40 -8.30 6.77
CA ALA A 98 9.51 -9.36 5.78
C ALA A 98 10.81 -10.16 5.96
N PRO A 99 10.83 -11.48 5.67
CA PRO A 99 12.06 -12.25 5.65
C PRO A 99 13.07 -11.65 4.66
N SER A 100 14.36 -11.60 5.03
CA SER A 100 15.40 -11.03 4.18
C SER A 100 15.50 -11.66 2.79
N ALA A 101 15.21 -12.95 2.68
CA ALA A 101 15.15 -13.66 1.39
C ALA A 101 14.03 -13.14 0.49
N VAL A 102 12.88 -12.73 1.06
CA VAL A 102 11.77 -12.13 0.33
C VAL A 102 12.18 -10.75 -0.20
N VAL A 103 12.75 -9.91 0.66
CA VAL A 103 13.25 -8.58 0.27
C VAL A 103 14.28 -8.70 -0.87
N ALA A 104 15.30 -9.56 -0.71
CA ALA A 104 16.31 -9.78 -1.74
C ALA A 104 15.72 -10.31 -3.08
N ARG A 105 14.66 -11.12 -3.00
CA ARG A 105 13.96 -11.58 -4.19
C ARG A 105 13.20 -10.44 -4.87
N MET A 106 12.48 -9.61 -4.11
CA MET A 106 11.79 -8.42 -4.63
C MET A 106 12.77 -7.47 -5.32
N GLU A 107 13.90 -7.14 -4.67
CA GLU A 107 14.94 -6.29 -5.25
C GLU A 107 15.47 -6.85 -6.58
N THR A 108 15.75 -8.15 -6.61
CA THR A 108 16.25 -8.82 -7.83
C THR A 108 15.25 -8.74 -8.98
N GLU A 109 13.99 -9.06 -8.71
CA GLU A 109 12.96 -9.05 -9.76
C GLU A 109 12.64 -7.63 -10.22
N LEU A 110 12.60 -6.66 -9.30
CA LEU A 110 12.34 -5.28 -9.63
C LEU A 110 13.44 -4.67 -10.51
N VAL A 111 14.72 -4.94 -10.20
CA VAL A 111 15.85 -4.51 -11.05
C VAL A 111 15.75 -5.15 -12.44
N ARG A 112 15.45 -6.44 -12.52
CA ARG A 112 15.28 -7.13 -13.82
C ARG A 112 14.14 -6.54 -14.65
N LEU A 113 13.01 -6.20 -14.01
CA LEU A 113 11.88 -5.55 -14.67
C LEU A 113 12.26 -4.15 -15.15
N ALA A 114 12.92 -3.36 -14.31
CA ALA A 114 13.38 -2.02 -14.66
C ALA A 114 14.35 -2.03 -15.86
N GLU A 115 15.30 -2.98 -15.90
CA GLU A 115 16.21 -3.15 -17.05
C GLU A 115 15.45 -3.58 -18.30
N ALA A 116 14.52 -4.53 -18.20
CA ALA A 116 13.74 -5.03 -19.34
C ALA A 116 12.82 -3.97 -19.95
N LEU A 117 12.33 -3.05 -19.12
CA LEU A 117 11.47 -1.93 -19.51
C LEU A 117 12.26 -0.67 -19.90
N GLU A 118 13.60 -0.70 -19.80
CA GLU A 118 14.46 0.47 -19.97
C GLU A 118 13.95 1.68 -19.17
N LEU A 119 13.59 1.44 -17.91
CA LEU A 119 12.96 2.45 -17.04
C LEU A 119 13.81 3.73 -16.95
N HIS A 120 13.16 4.86 -17.18
CA HIS A 120 13.68 6.20 -16.85
C HIS A 120 12.73 6.85 -15.85
N GLY A 121 13.10 6.88 -14.59
CA GLY A 121 12.27 7.45 -13.54
C GLY A 121 12.06 6.50 -12.39
N LEU A 122 10.83 6.44 -11.88
CA LEU A 122 10.43 5.65 -10.72
C LEU A 122 9.31 4.67 -11.08
N MET A 123 9.38 3.50 -10.49
CA MET A 123 8.36 2.45 -10.57
C MET A 123 8.31 1.72 -9.24
N ASP A 124 7.17 1.15 -8.89
CA ASP A 124 7.04 0.22 -7.77
C ASP A 124 6.59 -1.16 -8.21
N LEU A 125 6.86 -2.12 -7.35
CA LEU A 125 6.47 -3.51 -7.45
C LEU A 125 5.67 -3.88 -6.21
N GLU A 126 4.41 -4.23 -6.38
CA GLU A 126 3.60 -4.82 -5.32
C GLU A 126 3.57 -6.34 -5.45
N VAL A 127 3.76 -7.01 -4.32
CA VAL A 127 3.77 -8.47 -4.24
C VAL A 127 2.92 -8.96 -3.07
N ILE A 128 2.40 -10.20 -3.21
CA ILE A 128 1.83 -10.96 -2.11
C ILE A 128 2.78 -12.10 -1.78
N LEU A 129 3.10 -12.31 -0.51
CA LEU A 129 3.85 -13.46 -0.05
C LEU A 129 2.90 -14.61 0.26
N GLY A 130 2.69 -15.47 -0.74
CA GLY A 130 1.94 -16.72 -0.59
C GLY A 130 2.81 -17.86 -0.04
N GLU A 131 2.21 -19.05 0.09
CA GLU A 131 2.89 -20.25 0.59
C GLU A 131 4.10 -20.67 -0.27
N ASP A 132 4.00 -20.49 -1.59
CA ASP A 132 5.03 -20.85 -2.56
C ASP A 132 6.07 -19.72 -2.83
N GLY A 133 6.00 -18.61 -2.10
CA GLY A 133 6.85 -17.45 -2.28
C GLY A 133 6.10 -16.20 -2.78
N ILE A 134 6.84 -15.23 -3.29
CA ILE A 134 6.23 -13.98 -3.78
C ILE A 134 5.52 -14.17 -5.12
N ARG A 135 4.38 -13.49 -5.25
CA ARG A 135 3.63 -13.33 -6.50
C ARG A 135 3.46 -11.85 -6.78
N VAL A 136 3.80 -11.42 -7.98
CA VAL A 136 3.61 -10.05 -8.41
C VAL A 136 2.11 -9.78 -8.54
N LEU A 137 1.66 -8.75 -7.85
CA LEU A 137 0.28 -8.26 -7.91
C LEU A 137 0.17 -7.14 -8.94
N GLU A 138 1.05 -6.16 -8.86
CA GLU A 138 1.00 -4.94 -9.66
C GLU A 138 2.39 -4.36 -9.89
N ILE A 139 2.55 -3.64 -11.00
CA ILE A 139 3.73 -2.84 -11.34
C ILE A 139 3.22 -1.48 -11.79
N ASP A 140 3.58 -0.44 -11.07
CA ASP A 140 3.16 0.93 -11.37
C ASP A 140 4.36 1.82 -11.72
N ALA A 141 4.36 2.35 -12.96
CA ALA A 141 5.38 3.32 -13.39
C ALA A 141 4.92 4.76 -13.11
N ARG A 142 4.62 5.04 -11.85
CA ARG A 142 4.19 6.35 -11.34
C ARG A 142 4.78 6.62 -9.95
N PHE A 143 4.65 7.85 -9.46
CA PHE A 143 4.96 8.16 -8.08
C PHE A 143 3.82 7.64 -7.19
N PRO A 144 4.08 6.70 -6.26
CA PRO A 144 3.06 6.14 -5.39
C PRO A 144 2.48 7.17 -4.41
N SER A 145 1.26 6.94 -3.94
CA SER A 145 0.54 7.89 -3.06
C SER A 145 0.98 7.82 -1.59
N GLN A 146 1.28 6.64 -1.06
CA GLN A 146 1.45 6.41 0.38
C GLN A 146 2.88 5.99 0.75
N THR A 147 3.45 5.01 0.04
CA THR A 147 4.74 4.40 0.35
C THR A 147 5.90 5.39 0.40
N PRO A 148 6.00 6.44 -0.49
CA PRO A 148 7.05 7.43 -0.38
C PRO A 148 7.08 8.18 0.96
N THR A 149 5.91 8.47 1.52
CA THR A 149 5.80 9.12 2.83
C THR A 149 6.29 8.20 3.94
N ALA A 150 5.87 6.93 3.93
CA ALA A 150 6.31 5.94 4.91
C ALA A 150 7.83 5.69 4.83
N VAL A 151 8.39 5.56 3.63
CA VAL A 151 9.83 5.43 3.39
C VAL A 151 10.59 6.66 3.90
N TRP A 152 10.09 7.88 3.60
CA TRP A 152 10.72 9.09 4.07
C TRP A 152 10.71 9.21 5.60
N LEU A 153 9.60 8.92 6.24
CA LEU A 153 9.45 8.95 7.71
C LEU A 153 10.37 7.94 8.39
N SER A 154 10.55 6.77 7.79
CA SER A 154 11.37 5.69 8.34
C SER A 154 12.86 5.87 8.05
N SER A 155 13.22 6.13 6.80
CA SER A 155 14.61 6.13 6.32
C SER A 155 15.22 7.52 6.12
N GLY A 156 14.38 8.57 6.01
CA GLY A 156 14.79 9.91 5.60
C GLY A 156 15.09 10.06 4.12
N VAL A 157 14.85 9.02 3.32
CA VAL A 157 15.07 9.04 1.88
C VAL A 157 13.86 9.66 1.17
N ASN A 158 14.09 10.73 0.42
CA ASN A 158 13.05 11.42 -0.35
C ASN A 158 12.99 10.87 -1.79
N LEU A 159 11.99 10.04 -2.08
CA LEU A 159 11.82 9.43 -3.41
C LEU A 159 11.59 10.48 -4.51
N ALA A 160 10.97 11.63 -4.19
CA ALA A 160 10.77 12.70 -5.15
C ALA A 160 12.09 13.33 -5.60
N GLU A 161 13.06 13.52 -4.68
CA GLU A 161 14.40 13.98 -5.03
C GLU A 161 15.11 12.97 -5.94
N HIS A 162 14.99 11.67 -5.65
CA HIS A 162 15.54 10.63 -6.49
C HIS A 162 14.91 10.61 -7.88
N LEU A 163 13.60 10.75 -7.99
CA LEU A 163 12.90 10.86 -9.27
C LEU A 163 13.38 12.08 -10.07
N VAL A 164 13.45 13.25 -9.44
CA VAL A 164 13.95 14.48 -10.09
C VAL A 164 15.38 14.31 -10.57
N SER A 165 16.23 13.61 -9.79
CA SER A 165 17.64 13.38 -10.15
C SER A 165 17.84 12.51 -11.42
N CYS A 166 16.81 11.78 -11.86
CA CYS A 166 16.86 11.06 -13.13
C CYS A 166 16.82 11.99 -14.35
N PHE A 167 16.31 13.21 -14.18
CA PHE A 167 16.08 14.17 -15.26
C PHE A 167 16.86 15.49 -15.12
N LEU A 168 17.22 15.85 -13.90
CA LEU A 168 17.88 17.11 -13.59
C LEU A 168 19.16 16.86 -12.75
N PRO A 169 20.17 17.74 -12.82
CA PRO A 169 21.39 17.62 -12.02
C PRO A 169 21.13 17.95 -10.53
N LEU A 170 20.44 17.06 -9.86
CA LEU A 170 20.15 17.10 -8.43
C LEU A 170 20.87 15.95 -7.73
N THR A 171 21.50 16.22 -6.60
CA THR A 171 22.01 15.18 -5.70
C THR A 171 21.02 14.98 -4.56
N PRO A 172 20.32 13.84 -4.50
CA PRO A 172 19.38 13.57 -3.42
C PRO A 172 20.07 13.57 -2.07
N GLN A 173 19.36 14.04 -1.04
CA GLN A 173 19.88 14.04 0.32
C GLN A 173 20.03 12.61 0.84
N PRO A 174 21.07 12.32 1.64
CA PRO A 174 21.22 11.04 2.28
C PRO A 174 20.10 10.82 3.31
N GLY A 175 19.66 9.58 3.46
CA GLY A 175 18.71 9.20 4.51
C GLY A 175 19.30 9.33 5.92
N PHE A 176 18.51 8.96 6.92
CA PHE A 176 18.94 8.97 8.32
C PHE A 176 20.10 8.00 8.55
N ARG A 177 21.02 8.35 9.49
CA ARG A 177 22.06 7.42 9.91
C ARG A 177 21.51 6.17 10.60
N VAL A 178 20.41 6.34 11.35
CA VAL A 178 19.70 5.27 12.03
C VAL A 178 18.27 5.32 11.53
N PRO A 179 17.81 4.35 10.74
CA PRO A 179 16.43 4.25 10.32
C PRO A 179 15.50 4.10 11.52
N ARG A 180 14.28 4.55 11.36
CA ARG A 180 13.18 4.43 12.33
C ARG A 180 12.11 3.51 11.78
N HIS A 181 11.15 3.14 12.62
CA HIS A 181 9.90 2.54 12.17
C HIS A 181 8.87 3.65 11.95
N ALA A 182 8.04 3.46 10.93
CA ALA A 182 6.96 4.39 10.60
C ALA A 182 5.68 3.62 10.27
N ARG A 183 4.56 4.24 10.57
CA ARG A 183 3.22 3.81 10.18
C ARG A 183 2.47 4.99 9.59
N TYR A 184 1.90 4.78 8.42
CA TYR A 184 0.99 5.65 7.72
C TYR A 184 -0.36 4.93 7.72
N GLU A 185 -1.44 5.52 8.25
CA GLU A 185 -2.72 4.82 8.42
C GLU A 185 -3.90 5.75 8.20
N HIS A 186 -4.92 5.28 7.49
CA HIS A 186 -6.18 6.00 7.34
C HIS A 186 -7.17 5.63 8.44
N ILE A 187 -7.92 6.64 8.88
CA ILE A 187 -9.05 6.50 9.81
C ILE A 187 -10.19 7.42 9.36
N ALA A 188 -11.40 6.98 9.57
CA ALA A 188 -12.60 7.78 9.36
C ALA A 188 -13.51 7.71 10.57
N PHE A 189 -14.17 8.82 10.88
CA PHE A 189 -15.30 8.88 11.79
C PHE A 189 -16.55 9.24 10.99
N HIS A 190 -17.50 8.33 10.94
CA HIS A 190 -18.73 8.49 10.15
C HIS A 190 -19.88 7.81 10.88
N ASP A 191 -21.06 8.47 10.88
CA ASP A 191 -22.25 7.98 11.57
C ASP A 191 -22.00 7.59 13.04
N GLY A 192 -21.15 8.33 13.76
CA GLY A 192 -20.82 8.10 15.15
C GLY A 192 -19.90 6.90 15.42
N ALA A 193 -19.27 6.33 14.39
CA ALA A 193 -18.39 5.19 14.49
C ALA A 193 -17.03 5.43 13.82
N PHE A 194 -15.99 4.76 14.35
CA PHE A 194 -14.66 4.75 13.74
C PHE A 194 -14.50 3.60 12.76
N HIS A 195 -13.88 3.90 11.62
CA HIS A 195 -13.56 2.97 10.55
C HIS A 195 -12.08 3.09 10.18
N PHE A 196 -11.51 2.01 9.64
CA PHE A 196 -10.14 1.97 9.13
C PHE A 196 -10.17 1.59 7.64
N PRO A 197 -10.62 2.51 6.78
CA PRO A 197 -10.76 2.28 5.35
C PRO A 197 -9.43 2.42 4.63
N GLY A 198 -9.40 2.03 3.36
CA GLY A 198 -8.30 2.33 2.45
C GLY A 198 -8.20 3.81 2.06
N GLU A 199 -7.23 4.14 1.21
CA GLU A 199 -6.88 5.52 0.86
C GLU A 199 -8.01 6.30 0.17
N HIS A 200 -8.95 5.62 -0.47
CA HIS A 200 -10.04 6.26 -1.21
C HIS A 200 -10.90 7.19 -0.36
N VAL A 201 -10.98 6.94 0.95
CA VAL A 201 -11.74 7.79 1.86
C VAL A 201 -11.24 9.23 1.85
N MET A 202 -9.93 9.43 1.64
CA MET A 202 -9.32 10.76 1.64
C MET A 202 -9.72 11.61 0.42
N SER A 203 -10.04 10.98 -0.71
CA SER A 203 -10.31 11.67 -1.98
C SER A 203 -11.61 12.49 -2.00
N GLY A 204 -12.56 12.16 -1.12
CA GLY A 204 -13.87 12.82 -1.02
C GLY A 204 -13.94 13.96 0.01
N HIS A 205 -12.88 14.20 0.79
CA HIS A 205 -12.89 15.07 1.97
C HIS A 205 -11.82 16.18 1.90
N GLY A 206 -11.75 16.87 0.79
CA GLY A 206 -10.87 18.04 0.67
C GLY A 206 -11.53 19.35 1.13
N PRO A 207 -10.76 20.39 1.47
CA PRO A 207 -9.29 20.38 1.57
C PRO A 207 -8.78 19.66 2.82
N LEU A 208 -7.65 18.97 2.69
CA LEU A 208 -6.98 18.32 3.83
C LEU A 208 -6.10 19.32 4.58
N VAL A 209 -6.17 19.31 5.90
CA VAL A 209 -5.40 20.20 6.78
C VAL A 209 -4.29 19.37 7.46
N PRO A 210 -3.00 19.74 7.29
CA PRO A 210 -1.91 19.11 8.01
C PRO A 210 -1.89 19.63 9.47
N LEU A 211 -1.90 18.70 10.43
CA LEU A 211 -1.82 18.96 11.86
C LEU A 211 -0.62 18.22 12.44
N ARG A 212 0.04 18.81 13.43
CA ARG A 212 1.12 18.14 14.21
C ARG A 212 0.62 17.81 15.60
N ASP A 213 1.17 16.74 16.17
CA ASP A 213 0.85 16.24 17.52
C ASP A 213 -0.68 16.05 17.73
N TRP A 214 -1.40 15.68 16.66
CA TRP A 214 -2.84 15.53 16.70
C TRP A 214 -3.22 14.22 17.39
N HIS A 215 -3.79 14.34 18.61
CA HIS A 215 -4.12 13.21 19.48
C HIS A 215 -2.94 12.22 19.68
N GLY A 216 -1.70 12.74 19.68
CA GLY A 216 -0.49 11.94 19.85
C GLY A 216 0.06 11.28 18.59
N ALA A 217 -0.53 11.47 17.41
CA ALA A 217 0.11 11.21 16.13
C ALA A 217 1.19 12.28 15.86
N ASP A 218 2.32 11.90 15.26
CA ASP A 218 3.38 12.88 14.95
C ASP A 218 2.90 13.94 13.96
N GLU A 219 2.17 13.50 12.93
CA GLU A 219 1.46 14.36 11.97
C GLU A 219 0.12 13.70 11.60
N ALA A 220 -0.84 14.50 11.18
CA ALA A 220 -2.10 14.03 10.59
C ALA A 220 -2.49 14.91 9.40
N LEU A 221 -3.12 14.32 8.39
CA LEU A 221 -3.83 15.04 7.33
C LEU A 221 -5.31 14.85 7.57
N VAL A 222 -6.03 15.89 7.95
CA VAL A 222 -7.42 15.80 8.39
C VAL A 222 -8.33 16.50 7.39
N GLY A 223 -9.44 15.86 7.02
CA GLY A 223 -10.50 16.41 6.18
C GLY A 223 -11.87 16.24 6.83
N GLY A 224 -12.79 17.14 6.58
CA GLY A 224 -14.11 17.15 7.21
C GLY A 224 -14.16 18.00 8.47
N ASP A 225 -15.06 17.68 9.40
CA ASP A 225 -15.30 18.42 10.65
C ASP A 225 -15.03 17.53 11.89
N PRO A 226 -13.79 17.54 12.41
CA PRO A 226 -13.44 16.72 13.57
C PRO A 226 -14.09 17.18 14.88
N ASP A 227 -14.64 18.38 14.94
CA ASP A 227 -15.23 18.95 16.16
C ASP A 227 -16.74 18.67 16.30
N GLY A 228 -17.42 18.26 15.24
CA GLY A 228 -18.88 18.07 15.33
C GLY A 228 -19.52 17.23 14.25
N GLY A 229 -18.77 16.72 13.29
CA GLY A 229 -19.31 15.98 12.15
C GLY A 229 -18.48 14.79 11.73
N ASP A 230 -18.71 14.35 10.50
CA ASP A 230 -17.94 13.32 9.86
C ASP A 230 -16.58 13.86 9.42
N TRP A 231 -15.54 13.05 9.61
CA TRP A 231 -14.18 13.40 9.24
C TRP A 231 -13.35 12.18 8.84
N VAL A 232 -12.28 12.46 8.14
CA VAL A 232 -11.27 11.45 7.77
C VAL A 232 -9.89 11.97 8.15
N ALA A 233 -8.96 11.07 8.44
CA ALA A 233 -7.57 11.44 8.65
C ALA A 233 -6.61 10.40 8.13
N THR A 234 -5.45 10.86 7.70
CA THR A 234 -4.24 10.05 7.60
C THR A 234 -3.37 10.33 8.80
N LEU A 235 -3.08 9.32 9.61
CA LEU A 235 -2.25 9.41 10.81
C LEU A 235 -0.84 8.92 10.51
N LEU A 236 0.16 9.68 10.92
CA LEU A 236 1.58 9.37 10.74
C LEU A 236 2.23 9.17 12.10
N PHE A 237 2.85 8.01 12.27
CA PHE A 237 3.57 7.65 13.50
C PHE A 237 5.00 7.25 13.16
N THR A 238 5.95 7.67 14.00
CA THR A 238 7.34 7.21 13.96
C THR A 238 7.79 6.72 15.33
N GLY A 239 8.73 5.78 15.34
CA GLY A 239 9.29 5.24 16.58
C GLY A 239 10.64 4.57 16.35
N THR A 240 11.32 4.24 17.43
CA THR A 240 12.61 3.53 17.39
C THR A 240 12.44 2.05 17.08
N THR A 241 11.28 1.49 17.39
CA THR A 241 10.89 0.10 17.09
C THR A 241 9.46 0.05 16.58
N ALA A 242 9.06 -1.08 16.00
CA ALA A 242 7.68 -1.31 15.59
C ALA A 242 6.70 -1.28 16.77
N GLU A 243 7.11 -1.82 17.91
CA GLU A 243 6.33 -1.83 19.16
C GLU A 243 6.10 -0.40 19.69
N ASP A 244 7.10 0.49 19.56
CA ASP A 244 6.97 1.89 19.94
C ASP A 244 5.93 2.60 19.07
N VAL A 245 5.97 2.36 17.76
CA VAL A 245 4.96 2.88 16.81
C VAL A 245 3.56 2.39 17.16
N GLU A 246 3.38 1.08 17.42
CA GLU A 246 2.07 0.52 17.79
C GLU A 246 1.58 1.04 19.15
N ALA A 247 2.48 1.24 20.12
CA ALA A 247 2.13 1.84 21.40
C ALA A 247 1.65 3.30 21.24
N ARG A 248 2.28 4.07 20.38
CA ARG A 248 1.87 5.46 20.03
C ARG A 248 0.52 5.47 19.34
N ARG A 249 0.36 4.63 18.31
CA ARG A 249 -0.93 4.43 17.65
C ARG A 249 -2.04 4.09 18.63
N GLY A 250 -1.80 3.11 19.52
CA GLY A 250 -2.78 2.72 20.53
C GLY A 250 -3.16 3.85 21.50
N ARG A 251 -2.23 4.74 21.86
CA ARG A 251 -2.55 5.94 22.65
C ARG A 251 -3.41 6.91 21.85
N CYS A 252 -3.04 7.23 20.63
CA CYS A 252 -3.79 8.11 19.75
C CYS A 252 -5.24 7.64 19.56
N LEU A 253 -5.45 6.36 19.27
CA LEU A 253 -6.79 5.79 19.10
C LEU A 253 -7.64 5.90 20.39
N ARG A 254 -7.04 5.70 21.56
CA ARG A 254 -7.75 5.90 22.85
C ARG A 254 -8.11 7.36 23.09
N GLU A 255 -7.23 8.30 22.78
CA GLU A 255 -7.51 9.74 22.89
C GLU A 255 -8.61 10.19 21.94
N LEU A 256 -8.69 9.59 20.74
CA LEU A 256 -9.80 9.80 19.81
C LEU A 256 -11.12 9.13 20.28
N GLY A 257 -11.09 8.27 21.31
CA GLY A 257 -12.28 7.58 21.81
C GLY A 257 -12.58 6.27 21.08
N VAL A 258 -11.63 5.73 20.30
CA VAL A 258 -11.76 4.41 19.67
C VAL A 258 -11.74 3.34 20.76
N SER A 259 -12.93 2.87 21.17
CA SER A 259 -13.07 1.81 22.16
C SER A 259 -12.64 0.48 21.54
N GLY A 260 -11.66 -0.18 22.16
CA GLY A 260 -11.24 -1.57 21.97
C GLY A 260 -11.69 -2.28 20.68
N THR A 261 -11.19 -1.90 19.52
CA THR A 261 -11.22 -2.77 18.36
C THR A 261 -10.13 -3.81 18.58
N SER A 262 -10.53 -5.03 18.98
CA SER A 262 -9.69 -6.21 18.82
C SER A 262 -9.18 -6.21 17.38
N ALA A 263 -7.85 -6.17 17.21
CA ALA A 263 -7.20 -6.38 15.93
C ALA A 263 -7.41 -7.86 15.54
N SER A 264 -8.58 -8.16 15.00
CA SER A 264 -8.87 -9.39 14.27
C SER A 264 -8.97 -9.03 12.79
N GLY A 265 -7.81 -8.83 12.18
CA GLY A 265 -7.66 -8.92 10.77
C GLY A 265 -7.42 -10.38 10.43
N GLY A 266 -8.38 -10.99 9.77
CA GLY A 266 -8.20 -12.28 9.10
C GLY A 266 -7.54 -12.05 7.74
#